data_62096b63b3800c181a3c09e68ff874c1
#
_entry.id   62096b63b3800c181a3c09e68ff874c1
#
_cell.length_a   1.000
_cell.length_b   1.000
_cell.length_c   1.000
_cell.angle_alpha   90.00
_cell.angle_beta   90.00
_cell.angle_gamma   90.00
#
_symmetry.space_group_name_H-M   'P 1'
#
loop_
_entity.id
_entity.type
_entity.pdbx_description
1 polymer ?
#
loop_
_entity_poly.entity_id
_entity_poly.type
_entity_poly.pdbx_seq_one_letter_code
_entity_poly.pdbx_strand_id
1 'polypeptide(L)' 'IHYEYNKLVDDINNIYKRGKISYEFRKIFGNKEKIYIFYCDKGAMSLVICEKMSGLGYICKTVVGGFEAYKGMCVIN' A
#
# COMPACT_ATOMS: atom_id res chain seq x y z
N ILE A 1 -5.62 0.57 -9.34
CA ILE A 1 -4.22 0.98 -9.44
C ILE A 1 -3.32 -0.13 -8.93
N HIS A 2 -2.34 -0.49 -9.71
CA HIS A 2 -1.37 -1.51 -9.35
C HIS A 2 -0.08 -0.85 -8.87
N TYR A 3 0.36 -1.19 -7.66
CA TYR A 3 1.63 -0.71 -7.11
C TYR A 3 2.47 -1.95 -6.80
N GLU A 4 3.67 -2.02 -7.37
CA GLU A 4 4.54 -3.18 -7.16
C GLU A 4 4.97 -3.23 -5.69
N TYR A 5 4.88 -4.43 -5.09
CA TYR A 5 5.04 -4.61 -3.66
C TYR A 5 6.40 -4.13 -3.14
N ASN A 6 7.49 -4.57 -3.77
CA ASN A 6 8.83 -4.21 -3.30
C ASN A 6 9.08 -2.71 -3.41
N LYS A 7 8.56 -2.09 -4.49
CA LYS A 7 8.67 -0.64 -4.65
C LYS A 7 7.88 0.09 -3.56
N LEU A 8 6.69 -0.38 -3.23
CA LEU A 8 5.89 0.25 -2.18
C LEU A 8 6.57 0.11 -0.82
N VAL A 9 7.13 -1.05 -0.51
CA VAL A 9 7.90 -1.24 0.72
C VAL A 9 9.08 -0.29 0.79
N ASP A 10 9.82 -0.14 -0.31
CA ASP A 10 10.95 0.80 -0.37
C ASP A 10 10.51 2.23 -0.19
N ASP A 11 9.41 2.63 -0.84
CA ASP A 11 8.88 3.99 -0.71
C ASP A 11 8.46 4.29 0.73
N ILE A 12 7.80 3.33 1.38
CA ILE A 12 7.42 3.47 2.80
C ILE A 12 8.65 3.57 3.69
N ASN A 13 9.65 2.72 3.46
CA ASN A 13 10.89 2.75 4.25
C ASN A 13 11.62 4.07 4.09
N ASN A 14 11.62 4.66 2.91
CA ASN A 14 12.23 5.97 2.69
C ASN A 14 11.51 7.07 3.48
N ILE A 15 10.20 6.97 3.64
CA ILE A 15 9.44 7.90 4.47
C ILE A 15 9.87 7.77 5.93
N TYR A 16 9.95 6.54 6.44
CA TYR A 16 10.34 6.29 7.84
C TYR A 16 11.78 6.70 8.14
N LYS A 17 12.70 6.39 7.22
CA LYS A 17 14.13 6.60 7.48
C LYS A 17 14.63 7.99 7.11
N ARG A 18 14.07 8.59 6.06
CA ARG A 18 14.58 9.83 5.48
C ARG A 18 13.56 10.95 5.38
N GLY A 19 12.31 10.67 5.69
CA GLY A 19 11.22 11.63 5.52
C GLY A 19 10.96 12.01 4.08
N LYS A 20 11.41 11.19 3.12
CA LYS A 20 11.24 11.47 1.70
C LYS A 20 10.06 10.69 1.14
N ILE A 21 9.17 11.39 0.46
CA ILE A 21 7.99 10.81 -0.19
C ILE A 21 8.23 10.81 -1.69
N SER A 22 8.14 9.63 -2.34
CA SER A 22 8.28 9.54 -3.78
C SER A 22 7.09 10.20 -4.48
N TYR A 23 7.30 10.60 -5.74
CA TYR A 23 6.24 11.21 -6.53
C TYR A 23 5.05 10.28 -6.72
N GLU A 24 5.31 9.01 -7.03
CA GLU A 24 4.24 8.02 -7.23
C GLU A 24 3.45 7.78 -5.95
N PHE A 25 4.13 7.68 -4.82
CA PHE A 25 3.48 7.51 -3.52
C PHE A 25 2.58 8.70 -3.21
N ARG A 26 3.10 9.91 -3.38
CA ARG A 26 2.34 11.13 -3.12
C ARG A 26 1.11 11.24 -4.03
N LYS A 27 1.26 10.86 -5.29
CA LYS A 27 0.17 10.91 -6.26
C LYS A 27 -0.98 9.99 -5.87
N ILE A 28 -0.67 8.80 -5.34
CA ILE A 28 -1.69 7.79 -4.98
C ILE A 28 -2.17 7.99 -3.55
N PHE A 29 -1.28 8.24 -2.63
CA PHE A 29 -1.57 8.30 -1.19
C PHE A 29 -1.48 9.72 -0.61
N GLY A 30 -1.78 10.72 -1.40
CA GLY A 30 -1.67 12.11 -0.95
C GLY A 30 -2.74 12.55 0.04
N ASN A 31 -3.82 11.79 0.21
CA ASN A 31 -4.91 12.14 1.11
C ASN A 31 -5.10 11.05 2.16
N LYS A 32 -4.69 11.35 3.40
CA LYS A 32 -4.80 10.40 4.52
C LYS A 32 -6.21 10.22 5.05
N GLU A 33 -7.16 11.04 4.63
CA GLU A 33 -8.55 10.91 5.04
C GLU A 33 -9.28 9.84 4.25
N LYS A 34 -8.75 9.44 3.11
CA LYS A 34 -9.34 8.37 2.31
C LYS A 34 -9.03 7.01 2.89
N ILE A 35 -9.92 6.06 2.64
CA ILE A 35 -9.70 4.66 3.01
C ILE A 35 -9.08 3.95 1.83
N TYR A 36 -7.92 3.32 2.05
CA TYR A 36 -7.21 2.59 1.02
C TYR A 36 -7.43 1.10 1.21
N ILE A 37 -7.80 0.41 0.14
CA ILE A 37 -8.05 -1.03 0.17
C ILE A 37 -6.95 -1.71 -0.64
N PHE A 38 -6.25 -2.63 0.01
CA PHE A 38 -5.17 -3.39 -0.62
C PHE A 38 -5.66 -4.79 -0.94
N TYR A 39 -5.53 -5.18 -2.20
CA TYR A 39 -5.88 -6.51 -2.68
C TYR A 39 -4.61 -7.32 -2.87
N CYS A 40 -4.61 -8.54 -2.38
CA CYS A 40 -3.48 -9.45 -2.51
C CYS A 40 -3.99 -10.88 -2.64
N ASP A 41 -3.39 -11.66 -3.53
CA ASP A 41 -3.77 -13.06 -3.71
C ASP A 41 -3.36 -13.93 -2.53
N LYS A 42 -2.28 -13.60 -1.84
CA LYS A 42 -1.73 -14.38 -0.73
C LYS A 42 -1.97 -13.78 0.65
N GLY A 43 -2.54 -12.61 0.75
CA GLY A 43 -2.87 -11.96 2.01
C GLY A 43 -1.70 -11.39 2.81
N ALA A 44 -0.57 -12.06 2.84
CA ALA A 44 0.57 -11.63 3.66
C ALA A 44 1.13 -10.28 3.21
N MET A 45 1.19 -10.05 1.92
CA MET A 45 1.73 -8.81 1.36
C MET A 45 0.86 -7.60 1.73
N SER A 46 -0.45 -7.73 1.54
CA SER A 46 -1.37 -6.63 1.86
C SER A 46 -1.39 -6.34 3.35
N LEU A 47 -1.30 -7.36 4.19
CA LEU A 47 -1.28 -7.18 5.64
C LEU A 47 -0.04 -6.41 6.09
N VAL A 48 1.13 -6.75 5.57
CA VAL A 48 2.38 -6.04 5.88
C VAL A 48 2.28 -4.57 5.49
N ILE A 49 1.78 -4.30 4.28
CA ILE A 49 1.62 -2.92 3.80
C ILE A 49 0.60 -2.16 4.66
N CYS A 50 -0.51 -2.80 4.98
CA CYS A 50 -1.54 -2.16 5.81
C CYS A 50 -0.98 -1.75 7.18
N GLU A 51 -0.20 -2.61 7.82
CA GLU A 51 0.45 -2.29 9.09
C GLU A 51 1.39 -1.09 8.97
N LYS A 52 2.23 -1.09 7.93
CA LYS A 52 3.18 -0.01 7.69
C LYS A 52 2.47 1.31 7.39
N MET A 53 1.43 1.27 6.56
CA MET A 53 0.65 2.46 6.21
C MET A 53 -0.11 3.00 7.42
N SER A 54 -0.63 2.13 8.27
CA SER A 54 -1.30 2.54 9.50
C SER A 54 -0.33 3.29 10.42
N GLY A 55 0.91 2.85 10.47
CA GLY A 55 1.96 3.55 11.22
C GLY A 55 2.26 4.95 10.70
N LEU A 56 1.95 5.21 9.41
CA LEU A 56 2.10 6.54 8.82
C LEU A 56 0.83 7.40 8.97
N GLY A 57 -0.22 6.88 9.58
CA GLY A 57 -1.47 7.61 9.78
C GLY A 57 -2.53 7.39 8.73
N TYR A 58 -2.37 6.41 7.86
CA TYR A 58 -3.37 6.06 6.84
C TYR A 58 -4.41 5.10 7.39
N ILE A 59 -5.62 5.16 6.83
CA ILE A 59 -6.68 4.20 7.11
C ILE A 59 -6.67 3.16 5.99
N CYS A 60 -6.37 1.92 6.33
CA CYS A 60 -6.20 0.86 5.35
C CYS A 60 -7.03 -0.37 5.70
N LYS A 61 -7.48 -1.07 4.66
CA LYS A 61 -8.14 -2.37 4.77
C LYS A 61 -7.49 -3.34 3.80
N THR A 62 -7.52 -4.62 4.14
CA THR A 62 -6.97 -5.65 3.27
C THR A 62 -8.09 -6.59 2.82
N VAL A 63 -7.97 -7.06 1.55
CA VAL A 63 -8.86 -8.06 0.99
C VAL A 63 -7.99 -9.20 0.47
N VAL A 64 -8.32 -10.43 0.85
CA VAL A 64 -7.50 -11.61 0.56
C VAL A 64 -8.27 -12.59 -0.32
N GLY A 65 -7.58 -13.13 -1.32
CA GLY A 65 -8.04 -14.28 -2.09
C GLY A 65 -9.03 -13.96 -3.19
N GLY A 66 -9.23 -14.92 -4.10
CA GLY A 66 -10.23 -14.84 -5.14
C GLY A 66 -9.93 -13.90 -6.31
N PHE A 67 -8.81 -13.24 -6.31
CA PHE A 67 -8.47 -12.25 -7.34
C PHE A 67 -7.35 -12.76 -8.25
N GLU A 68 -7.62 -13.81 -9.01
CA GLU A 68 -6.61 -14.36 -9.93
C GLU A 68 -6.14 -13.35 -10.99
N ALA A 69 -6.96 -12.34 -11.26
CA ALA A 69 -6.60 -11.29 -12.20
C ALA A 69 -5.53 -10.35 -11.66
N TYR A 70 -5.30 -10.35 -10.36
CA TYR A 70 -4.32 -9.46 -9.72
C TYR A 70 -3.10 -10.25 -9.32
N LYS A 71 -2.02 -10.09 -10.06
CA LYS A 71 -0.73 -10.65 -9.69
C LYS A 71 0.03 -9.59 -8.91
N GLY A 72 0.25 -9.86 -7.62
CA GLY A 72 0.85 -8.90 -6.74
C GLY A 72 -0.20 -8.11 -5.96
N MET A 73 0.03 -6.84 -5.76
CA MET A 73 -0.83 -6.02 -4.90
C MET A 73 -1.48 -4.90 -5.69
N CYS A 74 -2.79 -4.73 -5.50
CA CYS A 74 -3.54 -3.59 -6.05
C CYS A 74 -4.03 -2.69 -4.93
N VAL A 75 -4.04 -1.40 -5.19
CA VAL A 75 -4.56 -0.38 -4.28
C VAL A 75 -5.78 0.26 -4.89
N ILE A 76 -6.87 0.30 -4.14
CA ILE A 76 -8.10 0.98 -4.54
C ILE A 76 -8.48 1.93 -3.41
N ASN A 77 -8.83 3.14 -3.78
CA ASN A 77 -9.33 4.10 -2.79
C ASN A 77 -10.66 4.69 -3.19
#